data_f77b27049fe7adc0234a808aadae8439
#
_entry.id   f77b27049fe7adc0234a808aadae8439
#
_cell.length_a   1.000
_cell.length_b   1.000
_cell.length_c   1.000
_cell.angle_alpha   90.00
_cell.angle_beta   90.00
_cell.angle_gamma   90.00
#
_symmetry.space_group_name_H-M   'P 1'
#
loop_
_entity.id
_entity.type
_entity.pdbx_description
1 polymer ?
#
loop_
_entity_poly.entity_id
_entity_poly.type
_entity_poly.pdbx_seq_one_letter_code
_entity_poly.pdbx_strand_id
1 'polypeptide(L)'
;MSCHNIGRGLNEVVRKVLVEYDAGLVPHESAFRILQQCAKSVNWCDGNEYEATACMYDRCGRCLQKGMPMFKLGVLYDNQEVLERVRKEAIDYHLCQDCIDKLGIQEFVDSPWDVEKQARYDYHG
;
A
#
# COMPACT_ATOMS: atom_id res chain seq x y z
N MET A 1 24.95 -2.66 4.26
CA MET A 1 23.72 -2.11 4.84
C MET A 1 22.68 -3.21 4.92
N SER A 2 22.02 -3.37 6.05
CA SER A 2 21.00 -4.40 6.20
C SER A 2 19.69 -3.97 5.56
N CYS A 3 18.88 -4.94 5.19
CA CYS A 3 17.53 -4.67 4.63
C CYS A 3 16.65 -3.90 5.63
N HIS A 4 16.80 -4.16 6.93
CA HIS A 4 16.08 -3.42 7.96
C HIS A 4 16.36 -1.93 7.93
N ASN A 5 17.62 -1.55 7.74
CA ASN A 5 17.98 -0.13 7.68
C ASN A 5 17.35 0.54 6.46
N ILE A 6 17.30 -0.17 5.34
CA ILE A 6 16.66 0.34 4.13
C ILE A 6 15.15 0.52 4.38
N GLY A 7 14.50 -0.47 4.98
CA GLY A 7 13.07 -0.40 5.28
C GLY A 7 12.74 0.75 6.22
N ARG A 8 13.54 0.97 7.26
CA ARG A 8 13.34 2.08 8.19
C ARG A 8 13.49 3.43 7.51
N GLY A 9 14.52 3.58 6.68
CA GLY A 9 14.73 4.83 5.93
C GLY A 9 13.58 5.12 5.00
N LEU A 10 13.08 4.11 4.29
CA LEU A 10 11.94 4.27 3.40
C LEU A 10 10.65 4.57 4.17
N ASN A 11 10.47 3.95 5.34
CA ASN A 11 9.32 4.22 6.19
C ASN A 11 9.29 5.69 6.64
N GLU A 12 10.43 6.27 6.95
CA GLU A 12 10.52 7.69 7.30
C GLU A 12 10.11 8.58 6.13
N VAL A 13 10.56 8.25 4.92
CA VAL A 13 10.17 8.97 3.70
C VAL A 13 8.66 8.87 3.48
N VAL A 14 8.10 7.66 3.58
CA VAL A 14 6.66 7.43 3.41
C VAL A 14 5.87 8.27 4.42
N ARG A 15 6.27 8.24 5.68
CA ARG A 15 5.58 8.98 6.74
C ARG A 15 5.61 10.50 6.47
N LYS A 16 6.76 11.02 6.09
CA LYS A 16 6.90 12.45 5.78
C LYS A 16 6.03 12.86 4.61
N VAL A 17 6.05 12.07 3.53
CA VAL A 17 5.23 12.36 2.34
C VAL A 17 3.75 12.35 2.69
N LEU A 18 3.30 11.39 3.51
CA LEU A 18 1.90 11.31 3.90
C LEU A 18 1.48 12.49 4.76
N VAL A 19 2.33 12.95 5.68
CA VAL A 19 2.04 14.15 6.50
C VAL A 19 1.89 15.37 5.59
N GLU A 20 2.78 15.56 4.65
CA GLU A 20 2.73 16.67 3.70
C GLU A 20 1.52 16.57 2.77
N TYR A 21 1.20 15.36 2.33
CA TYR A 21 0.02 15.13 1.51
C TYR A 21 -1.27 15.48 2.26
N ASP A 22 -1.40 15.03 3.49
CA ASP A 22 -2.59 15.33 4.31
C ASP A 22 -2.72 16.82 4.63
N ALA A 23 -1.59 17.51 4.69
CA ALA A 23 -1.57 18.96 4.89
C ALA A 23 -1.83 19.76 3.60
N GLY A 24 -1.98 19.09 2.46
CA GLY A 24 -2.22 19.74 1.18
C GLY A 24 -0.99 20.36 0.56
N LEU A 25 0.20 20.06 1.06
CA LEU A 25 1.46 20.64 0.58
C LEU A 25 2.02 19.92 -0.64
N VAL A 26 1.64 18.66 -0.85
CA VAL A 26 2.12 17.83 -1.95
C VAL A 26 0.90 17.32 -2.73
N PRO A 27 0.85 17.51 -4.05
CA PRO A 27 -0.26 17.00 -4.84
C PRO A 27 -0.26 15.47 -4.89
N HIS A 28 -1.42 14.89 -5.14
CA HIS A 28 -1.61 13.44 -5.13
C HIS A 28 -0.62 12.73 -6.06
N GLU A 29 -0.44 13.23 -7.28
CA GLU A 29 0.43 12.59 -8.27
C GLU A 29 1.87 12.47 -7.76
N SER A 30 2.38 13.54 -7.15
CA SER A 30 3.74 13.56 -6.62
C SER A 30 3.89 12.63 -5.44
N ALA A 31 2.95 12.69 -4.49
CA ALA A 31 2.97 11.79 -3.33
C ALA A 31 2.91 10.33 -3.77
N PHE A 32 1.99 10.01 -4.68
CA PHE A 32 1.81 8.64 -5.16
C PHE A 32 3.08 8.12 -5.84
N ARG A 33 3.73 8.94 -6.65
CA ARG A 33 4.97 8.56 -7.33
C ARG A 33 6.08 8.22 -6.35
N ILE A 34 6.25 9.05 -5.33
CA ILE A 34 7.27 8.82 -4.31
C ILE A 34 6.97 7.52 -3.54
N LEU A 35 5.71 7.33 -3.15
CA LEU A 35 5.30 6.15 -2.41
C LEU A 35 5.47 4.87 -3.25
N GLN A 36 5.17 4.93 -4.54
CA GLN A 36 5.39 3.81 -5.44
C GLN A 36 6.88 3.43 -5.52
N GLN A 37 7.74 4.42 -5.60
CA GLN A 37 9.18 4.17 -5.64
C GLN A 37 9.68 3.53 -4.34
N CYS A 38 9.16 3.99 -3.21
CA CYS A 38 9.48 3.38 -1.92
C CYS A 38 9.06 1.91 -1.88
N ALA A 39 7.84 1.62 -2.31
CA ALA A 39 7.33 0.26 -2.33
C ALA A 39 8.17 -0.66 -3.24
N LYS A 40 8.56 -0.16 -4.41
CA LYS A 40 9.39 -0.93 -5.35
C LYS A 40 10.80 -1.18 -4.81
N SER A 41 11.30 -0.27 -3.99
CA SER A 41 12.66 -0.36 -3.47
C SER A 41 12.83 -1.44 -2.40
N VAL A 42 11.76 -1.92 -1.79
CA VAL A 42 11.83 -2.90 -0.69
C VAL A 42 11.20 -4.24 -1.02
N ASN A 43 10.57 -4.41 -2.16
CA ASN A 43 9.80 -5.63 -2.46
C ASN A 43 10.68 -6.87 -2.68
N TRP A 44 11.98 -6.68 -2.76
CA TRP A 44 12.93 -7.78 -2.96
C TRP A 44 13.40 -8.40 -1.65
N CYS A 45 13.01 -7.82 -0.52
CA CYS A 45 13.54 -8.25 0.78
C CYS A 45 12.39 -8.51 1.75
N ASP A 46 12.23 -9.76 2.17
CA ASP A 46 11.13 -10.17 3.05
C ASP A 46 11.10 -9.35 4.34
N GLY A 47 9.93 -8.91 4.72
CA GLY A 47 9.69 -8.16 5.95
C GLY A 47 9.89 -6.66 5.83
N ASN A 48 10.71 -6.17 4.90
CA ASN A 48 10.95 -4.73 4.77
C ASN A 48 9.80 -4.01 4.09
N GLU A 49 9.03 -4.73 3.29
CA GLU A 49 7.82 -4.18 2.70
C GLU A 49 6.87 -3.70 3.80
N TYR A 50 6.73 -4.47 4.86
CA TYR A 50 5.88 -4.08 5.99
C TYR A 50 6.43 -2.86 6.71
N GLU A 51 7.74 -2.79 6.95
CA GLU A 51 8.33 -1.63 7.58
C GLU A 51 8.13 -0.37 6.75
N ALA A 52 8.33 -0.46 5.43
CA ALA A 52 8.22 0.69 4.55
C ALA A 52 6.77 1.14 4.37
N THR A 53 5.81 0.21 4.38
CA THR A 53 4.41 0.52 4.10
C THR A 53 3.50 0.50 5.34
N ALA A 54 4.05 0.25 6.53
CA ALA A 54 3.27 0.13 7.75
C ALA A 54 2.36 1.33 8.01
N CYS A 55 2.82 2.53 7.67
CA CYS A 55 2.01 3.75 7.84
C CYS A 55 0.93 3.92 6.78
N MET A 56 0.86 3.01 5.80
CA MET A 56 -0.18 3.02 4.77
C MET A 56 -1.39 2.16 5.12
N TYR A 57 -1.33 1.38 6.19
CA TYR A 57 -2.39 0.41 6.49
C TYR A 57 -3.75 1.03 6.80
N ASP A 58 -3.80 2.30 7.13
CA ASP A 58 -5.05 3.01 7.35
C ASP A 58 -5.59 3.69 6.10
N ARG A 59 -4.99 3.43 4.92
CA ARG A 59 -5.31 4.09 3.67
C ARG A 59 -5.54 3.10 2.54
N CYS A 60 -6.34 3.54 1.57
CA CYS A 60 -6.43 2.84 0.30
C CYS A 60 -5.10 2.93 -0.43
N GLY A 61 -4.58 1.81 -0.93
CA GLY A 61 -3.31 1.75 -1.64
C GLY A 61 -3.32 2.47 -3.00
N ARG A 62 -4.48 2.87 -3.49
CA ARG A 62 -4.58 3.58 -4.77
C ARG A 62 -4.92 5.05 -4.61
N CYS A 63 -5.97 5.39 -3.87
CA CYS A 63 -6.42 6.77 -3.73
C CYS A 63 -5.87 7.47 -2.48
N LEU A 64 -5.23 6.75 -1.58
CA LEU A 64 -4.63 7.24 -0.35
C LEU A 64 -5.61 7.82 0.66
N GLN A 65 -6.91 7.63 0.46
CA GLN A 65 -7.93 8.13 1.40
C GLN A 65 -8.01 7.25 2.64
N LYS A 66 -8.28 7.90 3.77
CA LYS A 66 -8.46 7.25 5.07
C LYS A 66 -9.94 7.08 5.41
N GLY A 67 -10.21 6.26 6.42
CA GLY A 67 -11.52 6.20 7.05
C GLY A 67 -12.57 5.40 6.31
N MET A 68 -12.18 4.70 5.26
CA MET A 68 -13.07 3.85 4.48
C MET A 68 -12.78 2.38 4.75
N PRO A 69 -13.79 1.51 4.65
CA PRO A 69 -13.52 0.07 4.64
C PRO A 69 -12.58 -0.29 3.50
N MET A 70 -11.60 -1.11 3.77
CA MET A 70 -10.66 -1.57 2.76
C MET A 70 -10.71 -3.08 2.65
N PHE A 71 -10.42 -3.57 1.46
CA PHE A 71 -10.52 -4.97 1.12
C PHE A 71 -9.20 -5.45 0.57
N LYS A 72 -8.76 -6.59 1.04
CA LYS A 72 -7.52 -7.19 0.59
C LYS A 72 -7.76 -7.98 -0.68
N LEU A 73 -6.91 -7.79 -1.68
CA LEU A 73 -6.92 -8.63 -2.88
C LEU A 73 -6.29 -9.98 -2.55
N GLY A 74 -6.84 -11.02 -3.13
CA GLY A 74 -6.28 -12.35 -3.03
C GLY A 74 -5.04 -12.52 -3.87
N VAL A 75 -4.56 -13.76 -3.94
CA VAL A 75 -3.36 -14.10 -4.69
C VAL A 75 -3.65 -13.94 -6.19
N LEU A 76 -2.81 -13.16 -6.86
CA LEU A 76 -2.96 -12.84 -8.29
C LEU A 76 -1.92 -13.55 -9.17
N TYR A 77 -1.24 -14.56 -8.66
CA TYR A 77 -0.16 -15.23 -9.39
C TYR A 77 -0.63 -15.85 -10.71
N ASP A 78 -1.86 -16.34 -10.74
CA ASP A 78 -2.42 -16.98 -11.93
C ASP A 78 -3.01 -15.97 -12.90
N ASN A 79 -3.00 -14.67 -12.55
CA ASN A 79 -3.54 -13.62 -13.41
C ASN A 79 -2.57 -12.45 -13.49
N GLN A 80 -1.52 -12.63 -14.27
CA GLN A 80 -0.45 -11.63 -14.38
C GLN A 80 -0.92 -10.32 -14.98
N GLU A 81 -1.89 -10.33 -15.86
CA GLU A 81 -2.46 -9.11 -16.45
C GLU A 81 -3.08 -8.23 -15.37
N VAL A 82 -3.90 -8.81 -14.50
CA VAL A 82 -4.52 -8.09 -13.40
C VAL A 82 -3.47 -7.62 -12.40
N LEU A 83 -2.51 -8.49 -12.07
CA LEU A 83 -1.42 -8.16 -11.15
C LEU A 83 -0.64 -6.93 -11.63
N GLU A 84 -0.27 -6.90 -12.90
CA GLU A 84 0.46 -5.77 -13.45
C GLU A 84 -0.36 -4.48 -13.44
N ARG A 85 -1.66 -4.58 -13.74
CA ARG A 85 -2.55 -3.44 -13.71
C ARG A 85 -2.66 -2.86 -12.29
N VAL A 86 -2.80 -3.72 -11.30
CA VAL A 86 -2.85 -3.29 -9.90
C VAL A 86 -1.52 -2.63 -9.50
N ARG A 87 -0.41 -3.24 -9.86
CA ARG A 87 0.93 -2.70 -9.55
C ARG A 87 1.18 -1.32 -10.14
N LYS A 88 0.57 -1.01 -11.28
CA LYS A 88 0.71 0.31 -11.90
C LYS A 88 -0.11 1.38 -11.18
N GLU A 89 -1.24 1.01 -10.61
CA GLU A 89 -2.19 1.96 -10.07
C GLU A 89 -2.32 1.94 -8.55
N ALA A 90 -1.68 1.00 -7.88
CA ALA A 90 -1.75 0.88 -6.44
C ALA A 90 -0.38 0.60 -5.84
N ILE A 91 -0.21 1.00 -4.59
CA ILE A 91 1.04 0.83 -3.85
C ILE A 91 1.03 -0.52 -3.12
N ASP A 92 -0.14 -0.94 -2.67
CA ASP A 92 -0.32 -2.23 -2.02
C ASP A 92 -1.66 -2.86 -2.44
N TYR A 93 -2.00 -3.97 -1.83
CA TYR A 93 -3.18 -4.77 -2.20
C TYR A 93 -4.39 -4.53 -1.28
N HIS A 94 -4.38 -3.45 -0.48
CA HIS A 94 -5.51 -3.04 0.33
C HIS A 94 -6.18 -1.85 -0.36
N LEU A 95 -7.39 -2.04 -0.87
CA LEU A 95 -8.07 -1.04 -1.68
C LEU A 95 -9.48 -0.77 -1.16
N CYS A 96 -9.93 0.46 -1.28
CA CYS A 96 -11.32 0.79 -1.00
C CYS A 96 -12.22 0.30 -2.13
N GLN A 97 -13.53 0.22 -1.86
CA GLN A 97 -14.50 -0.29 -2.83
C GLN A 97 -14.49 0.53 -4.13
N ASP A 98 -14.40 1.85 -4.03
CA ASP A 98 -14.38 2.71 -5.22
C ASP A 98 -13.21 2.37 -6.14
N CYS A 99 -12.04 2.13 -5.58
CA CYS A 99 -10.87 1.77 -6.37
C CYS A 99 -10.99 0.36 -6.96
N ILE A 100 -11.57 -0.57 -6.21
CA ILE A 100 -11.86 -1.91 -6.71
C ILE A 100 -12.79 -1.84 -7.91
N ASP A 101 -13.83 -1.02 -7.82
CA ASP A 101 -14.80 -0.84 -8.91
C ASP A 101 -14.14 -0.20 -10.13
N LYS A 102 -13.31 0.82 -9.91
CA LYS A 102 -12.60 1.49 -11.00
C LYS A 102 -11.62 0.57 -11.74
N LEU A 103 -11.00 -0.34 -11.02
CA LEU A 103 -10.09 -1.32 -11.60
C LEU A 103 -10.82 -2.54 -12.17
N GLY A 104 -12.08 -2.74 -11.82
CA GLY A 104 -12.86 -3.88 -12.28
C GLY A 104 -12.36 -5.21 -11.76
N ILE A 105 -11.96 -5.26 -10.49
CA ILE A 105 -11.30 -6.42 -9.90
C ILE A 105 -12.04 -7.00 -8.69
N GLN A 106 -13.35 -6.78 -8.61
CA GLN A 106 -14.16 -7.29 -7.48
C GLN A 106 -13.99 -8.79 -7.27
N GLU A 107 -13.86 -9.56 -8.34
CA GLU A 107 -13.71 -11.02 -8.26
C GLU A 107 -12.44 -11.47 -7.55
N PHE A 108 -11.45 -10.58 -7.42
CA PHE A 108 -10.17 -10.89 -6.78
C PHE A 108 -10.11 -10.45 -5.32
N VAL A 109 -11.20 -9.91 -4.78
CA VAL A 109 -11.26 -9.56 -3.37
C VAL A 109 -11.37 -10.84 -2.56
N ASP A 110 -10.36 -11.08 -1.71
CA ASP A 110 -10.30 -12.28 -0.90
C ASP A 110 -11.30 -12.21 0.26
N SER A 111 -11.23 -11.12 1.03
CA SER A 111 -12.15 -10.91 2.15
C SER A 111 -12.08 -9.45 2.59
N PRO A 112 -13.11 -8.95 3.30
CA PRO A 112 -12.97 -7.67 3.99
C PRO A 112 -11.80 -7.73 4.96
N TRP A 113 -10.98 -6.68 4.97
CA TRP A 113 -9.78 -6.66 5.80
C TRP A 113 -9.85 -5.49 6.78
N ASP A 114 -9.76 -5.81 8.04
CA ASP A 114 -9.71 -4.83 9.11
C ASP A 114 -8.27 -4.31 9.21
N VAL A 115 -8.08 -3.05 8.84
CA VAL A 115 -6.76 -2.41 8.80
C VAL A 115 -6.09 -2.43 10.16
N GLU A 116 -6.85 -2.17 11.22
CA GLU A 116 -6.33 -2.21 12.58
C GLU A 116 -5.86 -3.61 12.95
N LYS A 117 -6.62 -4.62 12.54
CA LYS A 117 -6.28 -6.02 12.77
C LYS A 117 -5.02 -6.40 11.99
N GLN A 118 -4.88 -5.93 10.76
CA GLN A 118 -3.67 -6.16 9.96
C GLN A 118 -2.45 -5.56 10.64
N ALA A 119 -2.55 -4.33 11.08
CA ALA A 119 -1.45 -3.65 11.76
C ALA A 119 -1.01 -4.41 13.01
N ARG A 120 -1.95 -4.91 13.81
CA ARG A 120 -1.65 -5.70 14.98
C ARG A 120 -0.98 -7.02 14.62
N TYR A 121 -1.45 -7.69 13.58
CA TYR A 121 -0.87 -8.94 13.11
C TYR A 121 0.58 -8.74 12.68
N ASP A 122 0.85 -7.75 11.86
CA ASP A 122 2.18 -7.48 11.37
C ASP A 122 3.14 -7.04 12.47
N TYR A 123 2.63 -6.32 13.46
CA TYR A 123 3.42 -5.87 14.59
C TYR A 123 3.87 -7.04 15.47
N HIS A 124 3.01 -8.03 15.66
CA HIS A 124 3.27 -9.18 16.51
C HIS A 124 3.80 -10.39 15.76
N GLY A 125 3.60 -10.42 14.49
CA GLY A 125 3.99 -11.53 13.64
C GLY A 125 5.33 -11.34 13.03
#